data_71b93ae3c3f37587fde1355ce822e03a
#
_entry.id   71b93ae3c3f37587fde1355ce822e03a
#
_cell.length_a   1.000
_cell.length_b   1.000
_cell.length_c   1.000
_cell.angle_alpha   90.00
_cell.angle_beta   90.00
_cell.angle_gamma   90.00
#
_symmetry.space_group_name_H-M   'P 1'
#
loop_
_entity.id
_entity.type
_entity.pdbx_description
1 polymer ?
#
loop_
_entity_poly.entity_id
_entity_poly.type
_entity_poly.pdbx_seq_one_letter_code
_entity_poly.pdbx_strand_id
1 'polypeptide(L)'
;MRHRLPLGLIAALPLLAACSVPAADAPAPAQAARSVATQPSAAPASCPTTRPPDPPFVPPAPYPPTPPSVEGDKVWYGTNQLWTWLDADGTWEMARDEHGLFDKSFWWRQGDDWRTETTPRLRITGRRLDAPAPTVTSSDATNGFEPSMGAFMLLGLELPAEGCWELTGHYHGRSLRLVVWVSWQP
;
A
#
# COMPACT_ATOMS: atom_id res chain seq x y z
N MET A 1 -47.99 -15.97 27.64
CA MET A 1 -48.00 -16.40 29.06
C MET A 1 -47.20 -15.40 29.88
N ARG A 2 -47.86 -14.83 30.84
CA ARG A 2 -47.35 -13.79 31.76
C ARG A 2 -46.56 -14.46 32.88
N HIS A 3 -45.38 -13.97 33.25
CA HIS A 3 -44.90 -14.12 34.63
C HIS A 3 -44.14 -12.86 35.09
N ARG A 4 -44.55 -12.47 36.26
CA ARG A 4 -44.35 -11.22 37.01
C ARG A 4 -43.06 -11.23 37.81
N LEU A 5 -42.52 -10.02 38.05
CA LEU A 5 -41.54 -9.61 39.06
C LEU A 5 -41.80 -10.19 40.47
N PRO A 6 -40.81 -10.15 41.37
CA PRO A 6 -40.93 -9.18 42.42
C PRO A 6 -39.70 -8.31 42.76
N LEU A 7 -40.06 -7.14 43.27
CA LEU A 7 -39.24 -6.16 43.99
C LEU A 7 -38.61 -6.75 45.27
N GLY A 8 -37.39 -6.33 45.54
CA GLY A 8 -36.77 -6.52 46.86
C GLY A 8 -35.87 -5.31 47.19
N LEU A 9 -36.45 -4.40 47.94
CA LEU A 9 -35.80 -3.21 48.51
C LEU A 9 -35.16 -3.59 49.85
N ILE A 10 -33.82 -3.43 50.00
CA ILE A 10 -33.17 -3.39 51.31
C ILE A 10 -32.18 -2.24 51.32
N ALA A 11 -32.50 -1.23 52.10
CA ALA A 11 -31.64 -0.14 52.47
C ALA A 11 -30.77 -0.55 53.67
N ALA A 12 -29.47 -0.35 53.60
CA ALA A 12 -28.60 -0.36 54.79
C ALA A 12 -27.53 0.70 54.61
N LEU A 13 -27.61 1.77 55.40
CA LEU A 13 -26.48 2.67 55.67
C LEU A 13 -25.50 1.97 56.65
N PRO A 14 -24.21 2.20 56.48
CA PRO A 14 -23.36 2.46 57.61
C PRO A 14 -22.38 3.62 57.50
N LEU A 15 -22.32 4.35 58.52
CA LEU A 15 -21.24 5.14 59.15
C LEU A 15 -19.95 5.46 58.37
N LEU A 16 -19.80 6.77 58.26
CA LEU A 16 -18.53 7.43 57.93
C LEU A 16 -17.50 7.28 59.11
N ALA A 17 -16.36 6.62 58.79
CA ALA A 17 -15.15 6.75 59.58
C ALA A 17 -14.14 7.51 58.70
N ALA A 18 -13.87 8.76 59.07
CA ALA A 18 -12.85 9.59 58.50
C ALA A 18 -11.46 9.13 58.96
N CYS A 19 -10.69 8.45 58.11
CA CYS A 19 -9.27 8.26 58.29
C CYS A 19 -8.51 9.29 57.42
N SER A 20 -7.87 10.26 58.08
CA SER A 20 -6.95 11.18 57.45
C SER A 20 -5.69 10.42 57.05
N VAL A 21 -5.43 10.23 55.79
CA VAL A 21 -4.20 9.69 55.25
C VAL A 21 -3.29 10.88 54.88
N PRO A 22 -1.99 10.93 55.30
CA PRO A 22 -1.08 11.96 54.89
C PRO A 22 -0.87 11.89 53.35
N ALA A 23 -0.86 13.05 52.70
CA ALA A 23 -0.58 13.18 51.27
C ALA A 23 0.84 12.68 50.95
N ALA A 24 0.94 11.52 50.33
CA ALA A 24 2.16 11.09 49.69
C ALA A 24 2.33 11.90 48.38
N ASP A 25 3.55 12.43 48.22
CA ASP A 25 3.95 13.12 47.00
C ASP A 25 3.57 12.29 45.74
N ALA A 26 2.66 12.81 44.95
CA ALA A 26 2.34 12.22 43.68
C ALA A 26 3.52 12.36 42.71
N PRO A 27 4.02 11.25 42.12
CA PRO A 27 5.05 11.36 41.11
C PRO A 27 4.52 12.17 39.94
N ALA A 28 5.33 13.13 39.45
CA ALA A 28 5.01 13.95 38.29
C ALA A 28 4.54 13.05 37.12
N PRO A 29 3.53 13.48 36.34
CA PRO A 29 3.09 12.69 35.20
C PRO A 29 4.27 12.52 34.24
N ALA A 30 4.64 11.26 33.99
CA ALA A 30 5.59 10.91 32.96
C ALA A 30 5.07 11.50 31.64
N GLN A 31 5.84 12.43 31.08
CA GLN A 31 5.54 12.97 29.75
C GLN A 31 5.51 11.76 28.79
N ALA A 32 4.30 11.43 28.32
CA ALA A 32 4.13 10.46 27.25
C ALA A 32 5.03 10.88 26.10
N ALA A 33 6.03 10.06 25.81
CA ALA A 33 6.88 10.23 24.64
C ALA A 33 5.94 10.34 23.43
N ARG A 34 5.86 11.51 22.80
CA ARG A 34 5.16 11.68 21.54
C ARG A 34 5.83 10.72 20.57
N SER A 35 5.12 9.68 20.16
CA SER A 35 5.51 8.88 19.00
C SER A 35 5.66 9.84 17.84
N VAL A 36 6.90 10.10 17.45
CA VAL A 36 7.19 10.81 16.20
C VAL A 36 6.67 9.86 15.12
N ALA A 37 5.55 10.21 14.50
CA ALA A 37 5.12 9.52 13.29
C ALA A 37 6.29 9.62 12.30
N THR A 38 6.89 8.49 11.98
CA THR A 38 7.96 8.43 10.97
C THR A 38 7.31 8.81 9.65
N GLN A 39 7.60 10.01 9.16
CA GLN A 39 7.16 10.41 7.82
C GLN A 39 7.79 9.45 6.80
N PRO A 40 7.04 9.05 5.75
CA PRO A 40 7.58 8.25 4.68
C PRO A 40 8.87 8.88 4.16
N SER A 41 9.87 8.04 3.97
CA SER A 41 11.19 8.51 3.55
C SER A 41 11.13 8.94 2.09
N ALA A 42 11.17 10.25 1.84
CA ALA A 42 11.22 10.78 0.48
C ALA A 42 12.40 10.16 -0.30
N ALA A 43 12.19 9.93 -1.60
CA ALA A 43 13.25 9.40 -2.46
C ALA A 43 14.48 10.30 -2.43
N PRO A 44 15.70 9.75 -2.20
CA PRO A 44 16.93 10.52 -2.27
C PRO A 44 17.19 10.99 -3.70
N ALA A 45 17.86 12.13 -3.86
CA ALA A 45 18.19 12.70 -5.17
C ALA A 45 19.02 11.77 -6.07
N SER A 46 19.69 10.78 -5.48
CA SER A 46 20.44 9.74 -6.20
C SER A 46 19.57 8.66 -6.83
N CYS A 47 18.29 8.55 -6.46
CA CYS A 47 17.34 7.63 -7.09
C CYS A 47 16.58 8.35 -8.22
N PRO A 48 16.80 8.01 -9.48
CA PRO A 48 16.16 8.66 -10.62
C PRO A 48 14.72 8.13 -10.81
N THR A 49 13.87 8.35 -9.81
CA THR A 49 12.48 7.86 -9.85
C THR A 49 11.75 8.31 -11.10
N THR A 50 10.93 7.40 -11.63
CA THR A 50 10.05 7.70 -12.75
C THR A 50 9.06 8.79 -12.33
N ARG A 51 8.92 9.79 -13.18
CA ARG A 51 8.01 10.91 -13.01
C ARG A 51 6.89 10.85 -14.04
N PRO A 52 5.72 11.43 -13.75
CA PRO A 52 4.67 11.56 -14.74
C PRO A 52 5.22 12.20 -16.02
N PRO A 53 4.86 11.69 -17.21
CA PRO A 53 5.21 12.34 -18.47
C PRO A 53 4.48 13.68 -18.61
N ASP A 54 5.02 14.57 -19.41
CA ASP A 54 4.36 15.83 -19.80
C ASP A 54 4.16 15.83 -21.32
N PRO A 55 2.92 15.79 -21.87
CA PRO A 55 1.65 15.72 -21.11
C PRO A 55 1.45 14.36 -20.41
N PRO A 56 0.59 14.31 -19.37
CA PRO A 56 0.28 13.08 -18.65
C PRO A 56 -0.23 11.98 -19.59
N PHE A 57 0.20 10.75 -19.32
CA PHE A 57 -0.33 9.59 -20.07
C PHE A 57 -1.79 9.35 -19.71
N VAL A 58 -2.62 9.19 -20.75
CA VAL A 58 -4.04 8.86 -20.63
C VAL A 58 -4.25 7.48 -21.26
N PRO A 59 -4.75 6.49 -20.51
CA PRO A 59 -5.08 5.18 -21.07
C PRO A 59 -6.14 5.26 -22.16
N PRO A 60 -6.15 4.30 -23.11
CA PRO A 60 -7.22 4.22 -24.10
C PRO A 60 -8.57 3.91 -23.44
N ALA A 61 -9.67 4.39 -24.04
CA ALA A 61 -11.01 4.02 -23.59
C ALA A 61 -11.18 2.49 -23.55
N PRO A 62 -11.91 1.91 -22.61
CA PRO A 62 -12.87 2.55 -21.68
C PRO A 62 -12.28 2.99 -20.33
N TYR A 63 -10.97 2.98 -20.16
CA TYR A 63 -10.34 3.30 -18.87
C TYR A 63 -10.44 4.81 -18.55
N PRO A 64 -10.54 5.17 -17.26
CA PRO A 64 -10.65 6.55 -16.85
C PRO A 64 -9.36 7.33 -17.15
N PRO A 65 -9.45 8.65 -17.45
CA PRO A 65 -8.29 9.48 -17.78
C PRO A 65 -7.32 9.67 -16.59
N THR A 66 -7.81 9.50 -15.37
CA THR A 66 -7.01 9.51 -14.13
C THR A 66 -7.21 8.20 -13.40
N PRO A 67 -6.22 7.70 -12.64
CA PRO A 67 -6.45 6.55 -11.78
C PRO A 67 -7.63 6.80 -10.84
N PRO A 68 -8.45 5.78 -10.55
CA PRO A 68 -9.48 5.92 -9.53
C PRO A 68 -8.80 6.29 -8.20
N SER A 69 -9.51 7.06 -7.39
CA SER A 69 -9.02 7.49 -6.08
C SER A 69 -8.82 6.26 -5.19
N VAL A 70 -7.61 5.80 -5.15
CA VAL A 70 -7.05 4.90 -4.14
C VAL A 70 -6.16 5.77 -3.25
N GLU A 71 -5.70 5.29 -2.13
CA GLU A 71 -4.81 6.07 -1.26
C GLU A 71 -3.61 6.61 -2.04
N GLY A 72 -3.34 7.91 -1.93
CA GLY A 72 -2.23 8.62 -2.56
C GLY A 72 -2.55 9.29 -3.91
N ASP A 73 -1.57 10.04 -4.41
CA ASP A 73 -1.61 10.78 -5.68
C ASP A 73 -1.13 9.90 -6.84
N LYS A 74 -1.91 8.86 -7.18
CA LYS A 74 -1.58 7.95 -8.28
C LYS A 74 -1.72 8.64 -9.62
N VAL A 75 -0.78 8.36 -10.51
CA VAL A 75 -0.79 8.79 -11.92
C VAL A 75 -0.65 7.59 -12.82
N TRP A 76 -1.26 7.67 -14.01
CA TRP A 76 -1.05 6.66 -15.04
C TRP A 76 0.34 6.78 -15.65
N TYR A 77 0.99 5.64 -15.84
CA TYR A 77 2.30 5.53 -16.47
C TYR A 77 2.34 4.34 -17.44
N GLY A 78 2.77 4.59 -18.67
CA GLY A 78 2.88 3.51 -19.62
C GLY A 78 2.73 3.91 -21.08
N THR A 79 2.22 2.98 -21.87
CA THR A 79 1.90 3.12 -23.29
C THR A 79 0.46 2.68 -23.54
N ASN A 80 -0.09 2.97 -24.71
CA ASN A 80 -1.43 2.50 -25.11
C ASN A 80 -1.56 0.96 -25.09
N GLN A 81 -0.49 0.23 -24.92
CA GLN A 81 -0.51 -1.24 -24.99
C GLN A 81 -0.28 -1.93 -23.64
N LEU A 82 0.44 -1.28 -22.73
CA LEU A 82 0.75 -1.77 -21.38
C LEU A 82 0.96 -0.57 -20.47
N TRP A 83 0.25 -0.51 -19.35
CA TRP A 83 0.38 0.58 -18.38
C TRP A 83 0.13 0.10 -16.96
N THR A 84 0.52 0.93 -16.03
CA THR A 84 0.35 0.77 -14.58
C THR A 84 0.07 2.15 -13.97
N TRP A 85 -0.06 2.20 -12.68
CA TRP A 85 -0.04 3.46 -11.94
C TRP A 85 1.17 3.55 -11.02
N LEU A 86 1.55 4.77 -10.69
CA LEU A 86 2.62 5.09 -9.75
C LEU A 86 2.17 6.23 -8.87
N ASP A 87 2.77 6.38 -7.70
CA ASP A 87 2.72 7.63 -6.97
C ASP A 87 3.46 8.73 -7.75
N ALA A 88 2.88 9.94 -7.79
CA ALA A 88 3.40 11.04 -8.62
C ALA A 88 4.84 11.45 -8.24
N ASP A 89 5.25 11.19 -7.01
CA ASP A 89 6.61 11.43 -6.53
C ASP A 89 7.58 10.26 -6.79
N GLY A 90 7.08 9.15 -7.35
CA GLY A 90 7.86 7.97 -7.66
C GLY A 90 8.25 7.15 -6.43
N THR A 91 7.57 7.31 -5.31
CA THR A 91 7.71 6.43 -4.14
C THR A 91 6.78 5.22 -4.25
N TRP A 92 7.08 4.17 -3.51
CA TRP A 92 6.22 3.02 -3.34
C TRP A 92 6.37 2.48 -1.91
N GLU A 93 5.36 2.70 -1.10
CA GLU A 93 5.30 2.17 0.25
C GLU A 93 4.76 0.74 0.22
N MET A 94 5.52 -0.20 0.78
CA MET A 94 5.21 -1.61 0.80
C MET A 94 5.08 -2.12 2.24
N ALA A 95 4.20 -3.10 2.45
CA ALA A 95 4.15 -3.85 3.71
C ALA A 95 5.42 -4.68 3.90
N ARG A 96 5.70 -5.10 5.15
CA ARG A 96 6.88 -5.92 5.47
C ARG A 96 6.46 -7.16 6.25
N ASP A 97 7.11 -8.28 5.93
CA ASP A 97 7.07 -9.51 6.71
C ASP A 97 8.49 -10.05 6.95
N GLU A 98 8.60 -11.32 7.34
CA GLU A 98 9.88 -12.00 7.61
C GLU A 98 10.73 -12.25 6.34
N HIS A 99 10.14 -12.16 5.14
CA HIS A 99 10.81 -12.37 3.86
C HIS A 99 11.26 -11.08 3.19
N GLY A 100 10.73 -9.93 3.62
CA GLY A 100 11.07 -8.63 3.06
C GLY A 100 9.88 -7.70 2.91
N LEU A 101 9.92 -6.88 1.87
CA LEU A 101 8.85 -5.97 1.52
C LEU A 101 7.97 -6.62 0.46
N PHE A 102 6.66 -6.52 0.61
CA PHE A 102 5.72 -7.10 -0.35
C PHE A 102 4.54 -6.17 -0.61
N ASP A 103 4.06 -6.19 -1.85
CA ASP A 103 2.83 -5.50 -2.24
C ASP A 103 2.25 -6.12 -3.51
N LYS A 104 1.04 -5.71 -3.85
CA LYS A 104 0.35 -6.05 -5.08
C LYS A 104 0.56 -4.97 -6.13
N SER A 105 0.92 -5.38 -7.34
CA SER A 105 1.09 -4.50 -8.49
C SER A 105 -0.02 -4.70 -9.50
N PHE A 106 -0.62 -3.60 -9.93
CA PHE A 106 -1.74 -3.56 -10.86
C PHE A 106 -1.27 -3.08 -12.23
N TRP A 107 -1.64 -3.81 -13.26
CA TRP A 107 -1.25 -3.55 -14.63
C TRP A 107 -2.43 -3.69 -15.58
N TRP A 108 -2.43 -2.89 -16.60
CA TRP A 108 -3.47 -2.87 -17.61
C TRP A 108 -2.88 -3.08 -19.00
N ARG A 109 -3.69 -3.58 -19.90
CA ARG A 109 -3.34 -3.83 -21.29
C ARG A 109 -4.45 -3.41 -22.23
N GLN A 110 -4.12 -3.03 -23.44
CA GLN A 110 -5.10 -2.79 -24.48
C GLN A 110 -5.71 -4.10 -24.98
N GLY A 111 -7.01 -4.08 -25.23
CA GLY A 111 -7.71 -5.23 -25.81
C GLY A 111 -7.79 -6.42 -24.84
N ASP A 112 -7.96 -6.11 -23.56
CA ASP A 112 -8.09 -7.13 -22.54
C ASP A 112 -9.34 -7.98 -22.74
N ASP A 113 -9.11 -9.24 -23.12
CA ASP A 113 -10.12 -10.28 -23.00
C ASP A 113 -9.69 -11.28 -21.92
N TRP A 114 -9.95 -10.92 -20.67
CA TRP A 114 -9.68 -11.76 -19.51
C TRP A 114 -10.37 -13.13 -19.57
N ARG A 115 -11.38 -13.30 -20.46
CA ARG A 115 -12.06 -14.58 -20.66
C ARG A 115 -11.25 -15.52 -21.54
N THR A 116 -10.47 -14.99 -22.47
CA THR A 116 -9.62 -15.79 -23.35
C THR A 116 -8.24 -16.04 -22.75
N GLU A 117 -7.69 -15.08 -22.01
CA GLU A 117 -6.44 -15.24 -21.27
C GLU A 117 -6.71 -15.28 -19.75
N THR A 118 -7.10 -16.44 -19.26
CA THR A 118 -7.44 -16.63 -17.83
C THR A 118 -6.24 -16.51 -16.90
N THR A 119 -5.03 -16.73 -17.41
CA THR A 119 -3.76 -16.55 -16.68
C THR A 119 -2.85 -15.65 -17.52
N PRO A 120 -2.82 -14.34 -17.22
CA PRO A 120 -2.02 -13.40 -18.00
C PRO A 120 -0.52 -13.66 -17.84
N ARG A 121 0.23 -13.59 -18.94
CA ARG A 121 1.68 -13.83 -18.96
C ARG A 121 2.49 -12.59 -18.59
N LEU A 122 1.95 -11.76 -17.72
CA LEU A 122 2.68 -10.64 -17.16
C LEU A 122 3.72 -11.13 -16.14
N ARG A 123 4.94 -10.60 -16.24
CA ARG A 123 6.03 -10.79 -15.29
C ARG A 123 6.68 -9.46 -14.99
N ILE A 124 7.04 -9.20 -13.75
CA ILE A 124 7.89 -8.09 -13.38
C ILE A 124 9.24 -8.64 -12.97
N THR A 125 10.30 -8.04 -13.50
CA THR A 125 11.66 -8.23 -13.00
C THR A 125 12.12 -6.96 -12.32
N GLY A 126 12.83 -7.10 -11.18
CA GLY A 126 13.34 -5.97 -10.41
C GLY A 126 14.85 -6.04 -10.20
N ARG A 127 15.51 -4.89 -10.35
CA ARG A 127 16.94 -4.71 -10.09
C ARG A 127 17.14 -3.51 -9.19
N ARG A 128 17.86 -3.69 -8.10
CA ARG A 128 18.23 -2.60 -7.21
C ARG A 128 19.33 -1.74 -7.82
N LEU A 129 19.21 -0.41 -7.68
CA LEU A 129 20.14 0.56 -8.30
C LEU A 129 21.14 1.16 -7.32
N ASP A 130 20.78 1.25 -6.05
CA ASP A 130 21.54 1.96 -5.00
C ASP A 130 22.42 1.04 -4.14
N ALA A 131 22.24 -0.27 -4.23
CA ALA A 131 23.05 -1.25 -3.52
C ALA A 131 23.02 -2.63 -4.22
N PRO A 132 23.97 -3.52 -3.97
CA PRO A 132 23.89 -4.90 -4.43
C PRO A 132 22.68 -5.62 -3.86
N ALA A 133 21.91 -6.28 -4.72
CA ALA A 133 20.81 -7.16 -4.35
C ALA A 133 20.59 -8.21 -5.46
N PRO A 134 19.98 -9.36 -5.13
CA PRO A 134 19.53 -10.30 -6.15
C PRO A 134 18.51 -9.65 -7.09
N THR A 135 18.48 -10.07 -8.34
CA THR A 135 17.36 -9.76 -9.22
C THR A 135 16.12 -10.48 -8.71
N VAL A 136 15.01 -9.77 -8.64
CA VAL A 136 13.72 -10.31 -8.20
C VAL A 136 12.81 -10.56 -9.39
N THR A 137 11.87 -11.47 -9.22
CA THR A 137 10.82 -11.75 -10.19
C THR A 137 9.49 -11.86 -9.44
N SER A 138 8.45 -11.26 -9.99
CA SER A 138 7.11 -11.30 -9.42
C SER A 138 6.52 -12.71 -9.38
N SER A 139 5.45 -12.89 -8.60
CA SER A 139 4.56 -14.06 -8.71
C SER A 139 3.92 -14.16 -10.09
N ASP A 140 3.20 -15.24 -10.35
CA ASP A 140 2.32 -15.36 -11.50
C ASP A 140 1.20 -14.32 -11.41
N ALA A 141 0.85 -13.73 -12.56
CA ALA A 141 -0.22 -12.77 -12.63
C ALA A 141 -1.59 -13.47 -12.70
N THR A 142 -2.59 -12.81 -12.14
CA THR A 142 -4.01 -13.18 -12.23
C THR A 142 -4.80 -12.03 -12.84
N ASN A 143 -5.99 -12.31 -13.37
CA ASN A 143 -6.92 -11.27 -13.77
C ASN A 143 -7.74 -10.80 -12.57
N GLY A 144 -8.01 -9.50 -12.52
CA GLY A 144 -8.92 -8.87 -11.60
C GLY A 144 -9.88 -7.94 -12.32
N PHE A 145 -10.97 -7.62 -11.67
CA PHE A 145 -11.95 -6.65 -12.14
C PHE A 145 -12.51 -5.86 -10.98
N GLU A 146 -12.57 -4.56 -11.16
CA GLU A 146 -13.22 -3.64 -10.24
C GLU A 146 -13.93 -2.56 -11.09
N PRO A 147 -15.22 -2.20 -10.80
CA PRO A 147 -16.01 -1.29 -11.65
C PRO A 147 -15.35 0.06 -11.94
N SER A 148 -14.61 0.63 -11.00
CA SER A 148 -13.92 1.91 -11.18
C SER A 148 -12.60 1.80 -11.95
N MET A 149 -11.99 0.61 -11.96
CA MET A 149 -10.69 0.35 -12.57
C MET A 149 -10.77 -0.41 -13.90
N GLY A 150 -11.92 -1.05 -14.16
CA GLY A 150 -12.05 -2.01 -15.25
C GLY A 150 -11.33 -3.33 -14.99
N ALA A 151 -11.03 -4.06 -16.04
CA ALA A 151 -10.24 -5.29 -15.96
C ALA A 151 -8.75 -4.97 -15.89
N PHE A 152 -8.02 -5.70 -15.05
CA PHE A 152 -6.57 -5.54 -14.85
C PHE A 152 -5.88 -6.87 -14.60
N MET A 153 -4.56 -6.87 -14.69
CA MET A 153 -3.68 -7.94 -14.28
C MET A 153 -3.12 -7.60 -12.90
N LEU A 154 -3.11 -8.57 -11.98
CA LEU A 154 -2.64 -8.43 -10.62
C LEU A 154 -1.56 -9.46 -10.33
N LEU A 155 -0.46 -9.04 -9.73
CA LEU A 155 0.60 -9.93 -9.27
C LEU A 155 1.21 -9.44 -7.95
N GLY A 156 1.83 -10.33 -7.20
CA GLY A 156 2.63 -10.01 -6.03
C GLY A 156 4.06 -9.66 -6.42
N LEU A 157 4.61 -8.65 -5.78
CA LEU A 157 6.02 -8.30 -5.86
C LEU A 157 6.62 -8.36 -4.46
N GLU A 158 7.73 -9.08 -4.33
CA GLU A 158 8.50 -9.18 -3.10
C GLU A 158 9.89 -8.59 -3.35
N LEU A 159 10.32 -7.67 -2.48
CA LEU A 159 11.62 -7.04 -2.55
C LEU A 159 12.39 -7.29 -1.25
N PRO A 160 13.67 -7.68 -1.32
CA PRO A 160 14.44 -8.05 -0.12
C PRO A 160 14.74 -6.86 0.80
N ALA A 161 14.67 -5.63 0.29
CA ALA A 161 15.02 -4.43 1.05
C ALA A 161 14.45 -3.15 0.44
N GLU A 162 14.33 -2.11 1.25
CA GLU A 162 14.09 -0.73 0.81
C GLU A 162 15.19 -0.24 -0.11
N GLY A 163 14.89 0.78 -0.91
CA GLY A 163 15.88 1.39 -1.78
C GLY A 163 15.36 1.79 -3.16
N CYS A 164 16.30 2.09 -4.05
CA CYS A 164 16.03 2.48 -5.44
C CYS A 164 15.93 1.23 -6.32
N TRP A 165 14.75 0.99 -6.88
CA TRP A 165 14.50 -0.20 -7.70
C TRP A 165 14.08 0.15 -9.11
N GLU A 166 14.75 -0.45 -10.09
CA GLU A 166 14.27 -0.49 -11.47
C GLU A 166 13.42 -1.74 -11.65
N LEU A 167 12.16 -1.53 -12.02
CA LEU A 167 11.19 -2.59 -12.27
C LEU A 167 10.84 -2.60 -13.76
N THR A 168 10.74 -3.78 -14.35
CA THR A 168 10.34 -3.93 -15.74
C THR A 168 9.22 -4.96 -15.83
N GLY A 169 8.03 -4.50 -16.23
CA GLY A 169 6.91 -5.37 -16.59
C GLY A 169 7.08 -5.87 -18.02
N HIS A 170 6.93 -7.18 -18.21
CA HIS A 170 6.99 -7.86 -19.51
C HIS A 170 5.66 -8.54 -19.80
N TYR A 171 5.07 -8.24 -20.94
CA TYR A 171 3.80 -8.83 -21.38
C TYR A 171 3.74 -8.97 -22.90
N HIS A 172 3.62 -10.20 -23.41
CA HIS A 172 3.49 -10.50 -24.86
C HIS A 172 4.49 -9.73 -25.77
N GLY A 173 5.78 -9.77 -25.41
CA GLY A 173 6.85 -9.10 -26.17
C GLY A 173 6.91 -7.58 -25.98
N ARG A 174 6.05 -7.00 -25.14
CA ARG A 174 6.10 -5.61 -24.73
C ARG A 174 6.76 -5.49 -23.38
N SER A 175 7.39 -4.36 -23.13
CA SER A 175 7.98 -4.08 -21.81
C SER A 175 7.71 -2.63 -21.40
N LEU A 176 7.52 -2.43 -20.11
CA LEU A 176 7.42 -1.13 -19.50
C LEU A 176 8.37 -1.08 -18.31
N ARG A 177 9.30 -0.13 -18.33
CA ARG A 177 10.28 0.07 -17.28
C ARG A 177 9.94 1.31 -16.46
N LEU A 178 10.13 1.20 -15.18
CA LEU A 178 9.95 2.27 -14.21
C LEU A 178 11.01 2.17 -13.10
N VAL A 179 11.33 3.28 -12.48
CA VAL A 179 12.21 3.36 -11.30
C VAL A 179 11.41 3.93 -10.15
N VAL A 180 11.43 3.24 -9.02
CA VAL A 180 10.72 3.64 -7.80
C VAL A 180 11.65 3.66 -6.60
N TRP A 181 11.38 4.56 -5.68
CA TRP A 181 11.94 4.50 -4.34
C TRP A 181 11.00 3.69 -3.45
N VAL A 182 11.47 2.54 -3.00
CA VAL A 182 10.69 1.62 -2.17
C VAL A 182 11.02 1.85 -0.71
N SER A 183 10.02 2.05 0.11
CA SER A 183 10.09 2.19 1.55
C SER A 183 9.08 1.29 2.27
N TRP A 184 9.35 1.02 3.53
CA TRP A 184 8.41 0.30 4.38
C TRP A 184 7.30 1.22 4.88
N GLN A 185 6.06 0.75 4.78
CA GLN A 185 4.91 1.36 5.43
C GLN A 185 4.77 0.76 6.85
N PRO A 186 4.91 1.57 7.91
CA PRO A 186 4.82 1.12 9.31
C PRO A 186 3.40 0.74 9.76
#